data_36256842c549e74a9fa67a52f15217e1
#
_entry.id   36256842c549e74a9fa67a52f15217e1
#
_cell.length_a   1.000
_cell.length_b   1.000
_cell.length_c   1.000
_cell.angle_alpha   90.00
_cell.angle_beta   90.00
_cell.angle_gamma   90.00
#
_symmetry.space_group_name_H-M   'P 1'
#
loop_
_entity.id
_entity.type
_entity.pdbx_description
1 polymer ?
#
loop_
_entity_poly.entity_id
_entity_poly.type
_entity_poly.pdbx_seq_one_letter_code
_entity_poly.pdbx_strand_id
1 'polypeptide(L)'
;MQQETKPNFWALTPLIVFLSIYLIASLIMGDFYKMPITVAFLVSSVVAVAISSGGKLHKRIDLFCKGAANSNIMLMVWIFILAGAFAQTAKAVGAVDATVNLALSVLPDSLLLAGMFIAACFISLSMGTSVGTIVALTPVAVGIAVQTGINTPFMVAIV
;
A
#
# COMPACT_ATOMS: atom_id res chain seq x y z
N MET A 1 14.93 -18.80 -21.33
CA MET A 1 14.70 -20.05 -20.59
C MET A 1 14.49 -19.68 -19.13
N GLN A 2 13.24 -19.63 -18.65
CA GLN A 2 12.94 -19.51 -17.23
C GLN A 2 13.27 -20.87 -16.62
N GLN A 3 14.28 -20.92 -15.76
CA GLN A 3 14.49 -22.08 -14.91
C GLN A 3 13.26 -22.17 -13.99
N GLU A 4 12.47 -23.21 -14.14
CA GLU A 4 11.45 -23.58 -13.17
C GLU A 4 12.16 -23.95 -11.86
N THR A 5 12.27 -22.97 -10.97
CA THR A 5 12.77 -23.21 -9.62
C THR A 5 11.67 -23.94 -8.85
N LYS A 6 11.96 -25.14 -8.38
CA LYS A 6 11.05 -25.91 -7.54
C LYS A 6 10.63 -25.04 -6.34
N PRO A 7 9.34 -24.99 -6.00
CA PRO A 7 8.87 -24.21 -4.85
C PRO A 7 9.58 -24.67 -3.58
N ASN A 8 10.29 -23.76 -2.94
CA ASN A 8 11.00 -24.04 -1.70
C ASN A 8 10.27 -23.34 -0.55
N PHE A 9 9.75 -24.10 0.38
CA PHE A 9 9.01 -23.60 1.54
C PHE A 9 9.87 -22.64 2.40
N TRP A 10 11.18 -22.84 2.44
CA TRP A 10 12.13 -21.96 3.14
C TRP A 10 12.20 -20.54 2.56
N ALA A 11 11.77 -20.36 1.32
CA ALA A 11 11.72 -19.03 0.71
C ALA A 11 10.65 -18.12 1.36
N LEU A 12 9.69 -18.69 2.09
CA LEU A 12 8.67 -17.95 2.85
C LEU A 12 9.15 -17.47 4.23
N THR A 13 10.29 -17.97 4.71
CA THR A 13 10.83 -17.63 6.04
C THR A 13 10.97 -16.11 6.26
N PRO A 14 11.48 -15.30 5.32
CA PRO A 14 11.56 -13.86 5.52
C PRO A 14 10.19 -13.19 5.73
N LEU A 15 9.16 -13.68 5.05
CA LEU A 15 7.79 -13.18 5.21
C LEU A 15 7.23 -13.53 6.60
N ILE A 16 7.47 -14.76 7.07
CA ILE A 16 7.07 -15.21 8.41
C ILE A 16 7.79 -14.36 9.48
N VAL A 17 9.08 -14.12 9.31
CA VAL A 17 9.88 -13.28 10.22
C VAL A 17 9.33 -11.85 10.24
N PHE A 18 9.03 -11.27 9.08
CA PHE A 18 8.42 -9.95 8.98
C PHE A 18 7.11 -9.87 9.76
N LEU A 19 6.18 -10.79 9.48
CA LEU A 19 4.87 -10.81 10.14
C LEU A 19 5.00 -11.03 11.65
N SER A 20 5.88 -11.96 12.07
CA SER A 20 6.10 -12.25 13.49
C SER A 20 6.64 -11.03 14.25
N ILE A 21 7.68 -10.38 13.72
CA ILE A 21 8.28 -9.21 14.35
C ILE A 21 7.26 -8.06 14.43
N TYR A 22 6.54 -7.80 13.32
CA TYR A 22 5.58 -6.72 13.25
C TYR A 22 4.41 -6.95 14.22
N LEU A 23 3.83 -8.17 14.24
CA LEU A 23 2.72 -8.52 15.14
C LEU A 23 3.15 -8.50 16.61
N ILE A 24 4.27 -9.14 16.95
CA ILE A 24 4.76 -9.20 18.34
C ILE A 24 5.04 -7.78 18.86
N ALA A 25 5.75 -6.97 18.08
CA ALA A 25 6.05 -5.60 18.48
C ALA A 25 4.78 -4.74 18.62
N SER A 26 3.82 -4.87 17.69
CA SER A 26 2.54 -4.15 17.75
C SER A 26 1.71 -4.56 18.96
N LEU A 27 1.69 -5.83 19.32
CA LEU A 27 1.00 -6.33 20.51
C LEU A 27 1.63 -5.81 21.80
N ILE A 28 2.98 -5.79 21.88
CA ILE A 28 3.70 -5.29 23.06
C ILE A 28 3.48 -3.78 23.23
N MET A 29 3.46 -3.02 22.10
CA MET A 29 3.27 -1.57 22.12
C MET A 29 1.79 -1.17 22.25
N GLY A 30 0.85 -2.11 22.09
CA GLY A 30 -0.59 -1.87 22.12
C GLY A 30 -1.10 -0.98 20.97
N ASP A 31 -0.29 -0.77 19.93
CA ASP A 31 -0.64 0.07 18.79
C ASP A 31 0.17 -0.33 17.55
N PHE A 32 -0.54 -0.61 16.45
CA PHE A 32 0.06 -1.02 15.18
C PHE A 32 0.85 0.09 14.49
N TYR A 33 0.59 1.35 14.80
CA TYR A 33 1.25 2.50 14.16
C TYR A 33 2.51 2.97 14.88
N LYS A 34 2.76 2.53 16.10
CA LYS A 34 3.96 2.91 16.86
C LYS A 34 5.25 2.30 16.33
N MET A 35 5.16 1.12 15.71
CA MET A 35 6.32 0.48 15.09
C MET A 35 6.41 0.86 13.61
N PRO A 36 7.49 1.51 13.15
CA PRO A 36 7.69 1.75 11.74
C PRO A 36 7.83 0.43 10.98
N ILE A 37 6.94 0.19 10.04
CA ILE A 37 6.91 -1.03 9.21
C ILE A 37 8.24 -1.27 8.47
N THR A 38 8.95 -0.18 8.15
CA THR A 38 10.29 -0.21 7.51
C THR A 38 11.33 -0.94 8.35
N VAL A 39 11.25 -0.88 9.68
CA VAL A 39 12.17 -1.59 10.59
C VAL A 39 11.96 -3.10 10.48
N ALA A 40 10.71 -3.56 10.49
CA ALA A 40 10.37 -4.96 10.32
C ALA A 40 10.83 -5.48 8.93
N PHE A 41 10.66 -4.69 7.88
CA PHE A 41 11.17 -5.02 6.55
C PHE A 41 12.70 -5.09 6.49
N LEU A 42 13.42 -4.17 7.13
CA LEU A 42 14.88 -4.21 7.19
C LEU A 42 15.38 -5.50 7.84
N VAL A 43 14.86 -5.86 9.01
CA VAL A 43 15.24 -7.09 9.69
C VAL A 43 14.93 -8.31 8.83
N SER A 44 13.74 -8.38 8.24
CA SER A 44 13.35 -9.45 7.33
C SER A 44 14.25 -9.55 6.10
N SER A 45 14.69 -8.42 5.55
CA SER A 45 15.62 -8.37 4.41
C SER A 45 16.99 -8.93 4.78
N VAL A 46 17.51 -8.60 5.97
CA VAL A 46 18.77 -9.17 6.47
C VAL A 46 18.65 -10.69 6.63
N VAL A 47 17.54 -11.17 7.18
CA VAL A 47 17.27 -12.61 7.29
C VAL A 47 17.17 -13.26 5.91
N ALA A 48 16.52 -12.63 4.94
CA ALA A 48 16.42 -13.14 3.57
C ALA A 48 17.80 -13.34 2.93
N VAL A 49 18.68 -12.34 3.06
CA VAL A 49 20.07 -12.43 2.57
C VAL A 49 20.87 -13.50 3.32
N ALA A 50 20.67 -13.63 4.63
CA ALA A 50 21.37 -14.63 5.45
C ALA A 50 20.98 -16.06 5.09
N ILE A 51 19.70 -16.34 4.81
CA ILE A 51 19.18 -17.68 4.47
C ILE A 51 19.44 -18.02 2.99
N SER A 52 19.67 -17.03 2.14
CA SER A 52 19.88 -17.24 0.72
C SER A 52 21.08 -18.16 0.43
N SER A 53 20.86 -19.19 -0.39
CA SER A 53 21.86 -20.24 -0.72
C SER A 53 22.86 -19.82 -1.80
N GLY A 54 23.25 -18.54 -1.88
CA GLY A 54 24.05 -17.99 -2.98
C GLY A 54 25.58 -18.06 -2.84
N GLY A 55 26.15 -18.78 -1.86
CA GLY A 55 27.60 -18.80 -1.64
C GLY A 55 28.13 -17.57 -0.90
N LYS A 56 29.12 -16.84 -1.46
CA LYS A 56 29.68 -15.63 -0.82
C LYS A 56 28.62 -14.53 -0.63
N LEU A 57 28.74 -13.75 0.46
CA LEU A 57 27.78 -12.69 0.83
C LEU A 57 27.45 -11.75 -0.33
N HIS A 58 28.46 -11.33 -1.10
CA HIS A 58 28.25 -10.46 -2.26
C HIS A 58 27.27 -11.05 -3.29
N LYS A 59 27.35 -12.36 -3.57
CA LYS A 59 26.44 -13.03 -4.50
C LYS A 59 25.00 -13.12 -3.96
N ARG A 60 24.85 -13.28 -2.65
CA ARG A 60 23.53 -13.27 -2.00
C ARG A 60 22.87 -11.90 -2.06
N ILE A 61 23.65 -10.85 -1.84
CA ILE A 61 23.20 -9.46 -1.99
C ILE A 61 22.81 -9.18 -3.44
N ASP A 62 23.61 -9.61 -4.41
CA ASP A 62 23.29 -9.43 -5.84
C ASP A 62 21.98 -10.12 -6.23
N LEU A 63 21.74 -11.33 -5.73
CA LEU A 63 20.46 -12.04 -5.94
C LEU A 63 19.29 -11.28 -5.32
N PHE A 64 19.44 -10.74 -4.12
CA PHE A 64 18.43 -9.93 -3.45
C PHE A 64 18.13 -8.65 -4.26
N CYS A 65 19.16 -7.94 -4.71
CA CYS A 65 19.03 -6.74 -5.54
C CYS A 65 18.34 -7.03 -6.88
N LYS A 66 18.66 -8.15 -7.54
CA LYS A 66 17.99 -8.58 -8.77
C LYS A 66 16.52 -8.87 -8.56
N GLY A 67 16.16 -9.47 -7.41
CA GLY A 67 14.77 -9.67 -7.02
C GLY A 67 14.03 -8.34 -6.80
N ALA A 68 14.65 -7.41 -6.09
CA ALA A 68 14.09 -6.09 -5.82
C ALA A 68 13.96 -5.23 -7.09
N ALA A 69 14.88 -5.39 -8.05
CA ALA A 69 14.87 -4.68 -9.34
C ALA A 69 13.93 -5.31 -10.38
N ASN A 70 13.03 -6.19 -9.97
CA ASN A 70 12.00 -6.74 -10.86
C ASN A 70 11.15 -5.60 -11.45
N SER A 71 10.88 -5.65 -12.76
CA SER A 71 10.16 -4.62 -13.50
C SER A 71 8.79 -4.27 -12.87
N ASN A 72 8.05 -5.29 -12.42
CA ASN A 72 6.74 -5.07 -11.79
C ASN A 72 6.86 -4.35 -10.44
N ILE A 73 7.88 -4.69 -9.64
CA ILE A 73 8.13 -4.04 -8.35
C ILE A 73 8.54 -2.58 -8.58
N MET A 74 9.44 -2.33 -9.53
CA MET A 74 9.87 -0.97 -9.87
C MET A 74 8.72 -0.13 -10.41
N LEU A 75 7.84 -0.72 -11.23
CA LEU A 75 6.63 -0.05 -11.70
C LEU A 75 5.73 0.37 -10.54
N MET A 76 5.50 -0.52 -9.56
CA MET A 76 4.70 -0.20 -8.36
C MET A 76 5.33 0.93 -7.55
N VAL A 77 6.66 0.93 -7.37
CA VAL A 77 7.37 2.00 -6.65
C VAL A 77 7.14 3.34 -7.35
N TRP A 78 7.27 3.39 -8.68
CA TRP A 78 7.00 4.61 -9.45
C TRP A 78 5.55 5.06 -9.35
N ILE A 79 4.59 4.14 -9.43
CA ILE A 79 3.17 4.45 -9.25
C ILE A 79 2.95 5.10 -7.88
N PHE A 80 3.49 4.56 -6.80
CA PHE A 80 3.30 5.14 -5.46
C PHE A 80 3.96 6.52 -5.29
N ILE A 81 5.14 6.73 -5.88
CA ILE A 81 5.82 8.04 -5.86
C ILE A 81 4.98 9.09 -6.60
N LEU A 82 4.58 8.78 -7.83
CA LEU A 82 3.76 9.69 -8.66
C LEU A 82 2.39 9.93 -8.05
N ALA A 83 1.81 8.91 -7.44
CA ALA A 83 0.55 9.00 -6.73
C ALA A 83 0.61 9.93 -5.52
N GLY A 84 1.67 9.84 -4.73
CA GLY A 84 1.91 10.76 -3.62
C GLY A 84 2.06 12.21 -4.10
N ALA A 85 2.81 12.42 -5.18
CA ALA A 85 2.95 13.74 -5.79
C ALA A 85 1.61 14.27 -6.32
N PHE A 86 0.82 13.44 -7.00
CA PHE A 86 -0.52 13.80 -7.48
C PHE A 86 -1.45 14.18 -6.33
N ALA A 87 -1.53 13.34 -5.29
CA ALA A 87 -2.38 13.60 -4.13
C ALA A 87 -2.04 14.93 -3.45
N GLN A 88 -0.74 15.22 -3.29
CA GLN A 88 -0.28 16.46 -2.68
C GLN A 88 -0.58 17.68 -3.57
N THR A 89 -0.40 17.56 -4.88
CA THR A 89 -0.74 18.62 -5.83
C THR A 89 -2.25 18.89 -5.86
N ALA A 90 -3.06 17.82 -5.93
CA ALA A 90 -4.52 17.94 -5.92
C ALA A 90 -5.04 18.62 -4.64
N LYS A 91 -4.42 18.32 -3.49
CA LYS A 91 -4.72 18.97 -2.23
C LYS A 91 -4.30 20.45 -2.24
N ALA A 92 -3.11 20.75 -2.73
CA ALA A 92 -2.57 22.12 -2.77
C ALA A 92 -3.39 23.06 -3.64
N VAL A 93 -3.94 22.58 -4.76
CA VAL A 93 -4.82 23.38 -5.65
C VAL A 93 -6.29 23.37 -5.21
N GLY A 94 -6.64 22.74 -4.08
CA GLY A 94 -8.01 22.68 -3.57
C GLY A 94 -8.94 21.73 -4.34
N ALA A 95 -8.42 20.93 -5.27
CA ALA A 95 -9.23 19.99 -6.06
C ALA A 95 -9.91 18.94 -5.19
N VAL A 96 -9.22 18.46 -4.13
CA VAL A 96 -9.81 17.52 -3.17
C VAL A 96 -10.99 18.14 -2.46
N ASP A 97 -10.83 19.35 -1.91
CA ASP A 97 -11.89 20.06 -1.18
C ASP A 97 -13.09 20.38 -2.09
N ALA A 98 -12.84 20.80 -3.33
CA ALA A 98 -13.91 21.03 -4.31
C ALA A 98 -14.69 19.75 -4.62
N THR A 99 -14.00 18.62 -4.80
CA THR A 99 -14.63 17.30 -5.04
C THR A 99 -15.44 16.84 -3.83
N VAL A 100 -14.90 17.00 -2.63
CA VAL A 100 -15.58 16.66 -1.38
C VAL A 100 -16.85 17.50 -1.21
N ASN A 101 -16.76 18.83 -1.37
CA ASN A 101 -17.91 19.72 -1.26
C ASN A 101 -18.99 19.38 -2.29
N LEU A 102 -18.60 19.04 -3.52
CA LEU A 102 -19.54 18.58 -4.53
C LEU A 102 -20.23 17.27 -4.11
N ALA A 103 -19.49 16.30 -3.63
CA ALA A 103 -20.04 15.02 -3.16
C ALA A 103 -21.05 15.24 -2.03
N LEU A 104 -20.71 16.09 -1.04
CA LEU A 104 -21.57 16.41 0.09
C LEU A 104 -22.80 17.25 -0.31
N SER A 105 -22.74 18.01 -1.39
CA SER A 105 -23.90 18.77 -1.89
C SER A 105 -24.91 17.91 -2.65
N VAL A 106 -24.45 16.81 -3.25
CA VAL A 106 -25.29 15.93 -4.08
C VAL A 106 -25.79 14.69 -3.33
N LEU A 107 -24.97 14.16 -2.42
CA LEU A 107 -25.26 12.93 -1.70
C LEU A 107 -25.62 13.23 -0.23
N PRO A 108 -26.74 12.70 0.28
CA PRO A 108 -27.02 12.72 1.72
C PRO A 108 -26.02 11.86 2.48
N ASP A 109 -25.74 12.20 3.74
CA ASP A 109 -24.72 11.53 4.58
C ASP A 109 -24.90 10.02 4.65
N SER A 110 -26.13 9.52 4.62
CA SER A 110 -26.47 8.10 4.65
C SER A 110 -26.01 7.34 3.38
N LEU A 111 -25.84 8.04 2.26
CA LEU A 111 -25.45 7.44 0.98
C LEU A 111 -23.98 7.70 0.61
N LEU A 112 -23.22 8.45 1.38
CA LEU A 112 -21.83 8.77 1.10
C LEU A 112 -20.95 7.53 0.96
N LEU A 113 -21.11 6.57 1.85
CA LEU A 113 -20.35 5.31 1.83
C LEU A 113 -20.68 4.49 0.57
N ALA A 114 -21.98 4.34 0.27
CA ALA A 114 -22.42 3.62 -0.92
C ALA A 114 -22.00 4.35 -2.21
N GLY A 115 -22.12 5.67 -2.25
CA GLY A 115 -21.69 6.50 -3.36
C GLY A 115 -20.18 6.39 -3.63
N MET A 116 -19.37 6.42 -2.57
CA MET A 116 -17.93 6.22 -2.68
C MET A 116 -17.57 4.84 -3.22
N PHE A 117 -18.23 3.79 -2.71
CA PHE A 117 -18.05 2.42 -3.19
C PHE A 117 -18.40 2.29 -4.69
N ILE A 118 -19.56 2.82 -5.09
CA ILE A 118 -20.00 2.79 -6.49
C ILE A 118 -19.01 3.55 -7.38
N ALA A 119 -18.56 4.74 -6.96
CA ALA A 119 -17.55 5.50 -7.68
C ALA A 119 -16.23 4.73 -7.82
N ALA A 120 -15.78 4.07 -6.75
CA ALA A 120 -14.60 3.22 -6.78
C ALA A 120 -14.74 2.06 -7.77
N CYS A 121 -15.89 1.42 -7.82
CA CYS A 121 -16.18 0.36 -8.79
C CYS A 121 -16.08 0.87 -10.24
N PHE A 122 -16.73 1.99 -10.57
CA PHE A 122 -16.68 2.57 -11.91
C PHE A 122 -15.28 3.00 -12.33
N ILE A 123 -14.54 3.65 -11.45
CA ILE A 123 -13.17 4.07 -11.70
C ILE A 123 -12.26 2.86 -11.87
N SER A 124 -12.41 1.84 -11.03
CA SER A 124 -11.64 0.59 -11.13
C SER A 124 -11.86 -0.14 -12.45
N LEU A 125 -13.11 -0.20 -12.92
CA LEU A 125 -13.43 -0.76 -14.23
C LEU A 125 -12.83 0.06 -15.38
N SER A 126 -12.85 1.38 -15.25
CA SER A 126 -12.29 2.29 -16.25
C SER A 126 -10.78 2.23 -16.34
N MET A 127 -10.10 2.21 -15.20
CA MET A 127 -8.63 2.20 -15.11
C MET A 127 -8.03 0.79 -15.29
N GLY A 128 -8.81 -0.25 -15.05
CA GLY A 128 -8.37 -1.64 -15.12
C GLY A 128 -7.34 -2.04 -14.05
N THR A 129 -7.12 -1.21 -13.03
CA THR A 129 -6.15 -1.47 -11.94
C THR A 129 -6.71 -1.07 -10.59
N SER A 130 -6.66 -1.97 -9.61
CA SER A 130 -7.04 -1.69 -8.22
C SER A 130 -6.13 -0.63 -7.58
N VAL A 131 -4.83 -0.71 -7.82
CA VAL A 131 -3.84 0.22 -7.27
C VAL A 131 -4.11 1.65 -7.74
N GLY A 132 -4.39 1.84 -9.02
CA GLY A 132 -4.72 3.16 -9.58
C GLY A 132 -5.97 3.75 -8.94
N THR A 133 -7.01 2.96 -8.74
CA THR A 133 -8.27 3.36 -8.08
C THR A 133 -8.03 3.82 -6.65
N ILE A 134 -7.35 3.00 -5.84
CA ILE A 134 -7.04 3.32 -4.44
C ILE A 134 -6.26 4.63 -4.35
N VAL A 135 -5.24 4.78 -5.19
CA VAL A 135 -4.40 5.97 -5.21
C VAL A 135 -5.19 7.23 -5.58
N ALA A 136 -6.05 7.15 -6.58
CA ALA A 136 -6.83 8.30 -7.05
C ALA A 136 -7.91 8.72 -6.04
N LEU A 137 -8.60 7.76 -5.43
CA LEU A 137 -9.75 8.04 -4.57
C LEU A 137 -9.41 8.23 -3.09
N THR A 138 -8.30 7.69 -2.59
CA THR A 138 -7.92 7.81 -1.18
C THR A 138 -7.90 9.27 -0.68
N PRO A 139 -7.34 10.26 -1.39
CA PRO A 139 -7.37 11.66 -0.94
C PRO A 139 -8.79 12.21 -0.77
N VAL A 140 -9.71 11.84 -1.66
CA VAL A 140 -11.12 12.24 -1.61
C VAL A 140 -11.83 11.55 -0.46
N ALA A 141 -11.62 10.24 -0.29
CA ALA A 141 -12.17 9.46 0.82
C ALA A 141 -11.75 10.02 2.19
N VAL A 142 -10.47 10.38 2.34
CA VAL A 142 -9.96 11.03 3.54
C VAL A 142 -10.61 12.40 3.75
N GLY A 143 -10.74 13.20 2.70
CA GLY A 143 -11.39 14.52 2.75
C GLY A 143 -12.85 14.42 3.21
N ILE A 144 -13.64 13.49 2.66
CA ILE A 144 -15.03 13.25 3.08
C ILE A 144 -15.07 12.81 4.54
N ALA A 145 -14.22 11.85 4.94
CA ALA A 145 -14.19 11.35 6.31
C ALA A 145 -13.91 12.47 7.33
N VAL A 146 -12.97 13.36 7.02
CA VAL A 146 -12.63 14.49 7.90
C VAL A 146 -13.80 15.48 8.03
N GLN A 147 -14.50 15.79 6.94
CA GLN A 147 -15.62 16.75 6.96
C GLN A 147 -16.90 16.19 7.58
N THR A 148 -17.15 14.89 7.43
CA THR A 148 -18.36 14.23 7.96
C THR A 148 -18.19 13.62 9.34
N GLY A 149 -16.95 13.54 9.87
CA GLY A 149 -16.66 12.87 11.13
C GLY A 149 -16.71 11.34 11.07
N ILE A 150 -16.86 10.76 9.87
CA ILE A 150 -16.81 9.30 9.68
C ILE A 150 -15.38 8.82 9.95
N ASN A 151 -15.27 7.64 10.56
CA ASN A 151 -13.96 7.02 10.83
C ASN A 151 -13.14 6.89 9.54
N THR A 152 -12.00 7.59 9.46
CA THR A 152 -11.16 7.65 8.26
C THR A 152 -10.69 6.29 7.77
N PRO A 153 -10.16 5.38 8.62
CA PRO A 153 -9.84 4.02 8.22
C PRO A 153 -11.00 3.27 7.58
N PHE A 154 -12.21 3.44 8.08
CA PHE A 154 -13.40 2.79 7.54
C PHE A 154 -13.78 3.36 6.16
N MET A 155 -13.74 4.69 5.99
CA MET A 155 -14.00 5.33 4.70
C MET A 155 -12.97 4.92 3.63
N VAL A 156 -11.70 4.86 4.00
CA VAL A 156 -10.62 4.44 3.08
C VAL A 156 -10.71 2.96 2.73
N ALA A 157 -11.19 2.11 3.65
CA ALA A 157 -11.34 0.68 3.39
C ALA A 157 -12.45 0.34 2.36
N ILE A 158 -13.30 1.31 2.01
CA ILE A 158 -14.38 1.15 1.02
C ILE A 158 -13.84 1.35 -0.42
N VAL A 159 -12.74 2.05 -0.58
CA VAL A 159 -12.08 2.31 -1.86
C VAL A 159 -11.23 1.12 -2.32
#